data_c9652c0e351d2a3ccc39cf7219652041
#
_entry.id   c9652c0e351d2a3ccc39cf7219652041
#
_cell.length_a   1.000
_cell.length_b   1.000
_cell.length_c   1.000
_cell.angle_alpha   90.00
_cell.angle_beta   90.00
_cell.angle_gamma   90.00
#
_symmetry.space_group_name_H-M   'P 1'
#
loop_
_entity.id
_entity.type
_entity.pdbx_description
1 polymer ?
#
loop_
_entity_poly.entity_id
_entity_poly.type
_entity_poly.pdbx_seq_one_letter_code
_entity_poly.pdbx_strand_id
1 'polypeptide(L)'
;MVDKLSNDEREVGKQNYYNAVTSYYDVNRRDFLRGIVATGAVSGAGLGAAYFGYGQVKDPVRIAVIGTGDEGNVLIGGCNPNYVDVKAICDIRPFSQHRAFHGDCSSPSALIRRPGLISVAGYSNEAEARKNVKVYDSSNGGIMACLDDPDIEAVIIALPLWLHAPVAALAMERNLHVLTEKLMAHNVAQCKVMGRMAAAGQDKNGNPLHLATGHQRHYNVKYENAVNLIRWGLLGQLHHIRAQWHRGNLPGRDSWSMPIPGGEKMPNGKTFDRIAKDLAHRRAKLKTATGADVKRLQAEIAQWEAWDADKTIDPREHGYEDFARGDQMFTAEEELHRWRLFQRTGAGLMAELGSHQLDAVSIFLSSLRSDGKKVHPLSVHAVGGRHIMPLDRDAGDHIYCTFEFPGPEYAETFDVGYYDPVENYPNGAVPGYEQDPNKKVVVTYSTINGNGFGGWGEVVMGTKGTLVLDKETDVLLYRNSDTSSKVGVKKEEGGYALDTSASGDFAAPVAQTAATGPVSRGYREEIEHWAYCIRNPDKENKPRCYPEVAMGDAVIALGANVALKNSQTGKGGYLQYKEEWFDIDNDATPDGSDIKREQEYMLKDVT
;
A
#
# COMPACT_ATOMS: atom_id res chain seq x y z
N MET A 1 21.70 6.88 -3.30
CA MET A 1 22.05 8.30 -3.54
C MET A 1 21.30 9.23 -2.59
N VAL A 2 20.04 8.99 -2.27
CA VAL A 2 19.28 9.73 -1.24
C VAL A 2 19.99 9.72 0.11
N ASP A 3 20.67 8.62 0.44
CA ASP A 3 21.41 8.44 1.70
C ASP A 3 22.74 9.16 1.76
N LYS A 4 23.17 9.80 0.67
CA LYS A 4 24.39 10.62 0.62
C LYS A 4 24.13 12.12 0.72
N LEU A 5 22.86 12.54 0.74
CA LEU A 5 22.51 13.94 0.95
C LEU A 5 22.85 14.35 2.39
N SER A 6 23.63 15.40 2.53
CA SER A 6 23.89 16.06 3.82
C SER A 6 22.59 16.65 4.40
N ASN A 7 22.61 17.00 5.68
CA ASN A 7 21.45 17.63 6.30
C ASN A 7 21.11 18.98 5.64
N ASP A 8 22.12 19.73 5.21
CA ASP A 8 21.94 21.01 4.52
C ASP A 8 21.29 20.83 3.14
N GLU A 9 21.74 19.85 2.35
CA GLU A 9 21.13 19.52 1.05
C GLU A 9 19.69 19.05 1.22
N ARG A 10 19.40 18.24 2.23
CA ARG A 10 18.03 17.82 2.56
C ARG A 10 17.15 19.01 2.94
N GLU A 11 17.67 19.94 3.72
CA GLU A 11 16.94 21.15 4.10
C GLU A 11 16.64 22.03 2.88
N VAL A 12 17.62 22.24 2.00
CA VAL A 12 17.42 22.92 0.70
C VAL A 12 16.33 22.26 -0.11
N GLY A 13 16.37 20.93 -0.26
CA GLY A 13 15.37 20.17 -1.00
C GLY A 13 13.96 20.31 -0.42
N LYS A 14 13.81 20.29 0.90
CA LYS A 14 12.53 20.52 1.59
C LYS A 14 12.00 21.93 1.34
N GLN A 15 12.84 22.95 1.50
CA GLN A 15 12.45 24.33 1.27
C GLN A 15 12.00 24.54 -0.20
N ASN A 16 12.74 24.00 -1.16
CA ASN A 16 12.37 24.06 -2.57
C ASN A 16 10.99 23.45 -2.85
N TYR A 17 10.73 22.26 -2.27
CA TYR A 17 9.43 21.60 -2.39
C TYR A 17 8.31 22.45 -1.81
N TYR A 18 8.47 22.98 -0.60
CA TYR A 18 7.46 23.85 0.01
C TYR A 18 7.22 25.12 -0.77
N ASN A 19 8.28 25.75 -1.28
CA ASN A 19 8.17 26.95 -2.13
C ASN A 19 7.36 26.64 -3.40
N ALA A 20 7.64 25.52 -4.06
CA ALA A 20 6.93 25.12 -5.26
C ALA A 20 5.44 24.86 -4.99
N VAL A 21 5.13 24.09 -3.94
CA VAL A 21 3.74 23.84 -3.53
C VAL A 21 3.02 25.14 -3.16
N THR A 22 3.67 26.04 -2.41
CA THR A 22 3.09 27.33 -2.03
C THR A 22 2.79 28.22 -3.23
N SER A 23 3.72 28.26 -4.20
CA SER A 23 3.53 29.07 -5.42
C SER A 23 2.27 28.69 -6.19
N TYR A 24 1.89 27.43 -6.17
CA TYR A 24 0.62 26.97 -6.74
C TYR A 24 -0.61 27.47 -5.98
N TYR A 25 -0.58 27.39 -4.66
CA TYR A 25 -1.73 27.81 -3.86
C TYR A 25 -1.87 29.33 -3.80
N ASP A 26 -0.80 30.08 -3.99
CA ASP A 26 -0.88 31.54 -4.12
C ASP A 26 -1.63 31.97 -5.40
N VAL A 27 -1.54 31.20 -6.48
CA VAL A 27 -2.32 31.44 -7.71
C VAL A 27 -3.81 31.16 -7.49
N ASN A 28 -4.16 30.23 -6.59
CA ASN A 28 -5.55 29.80 -6.30
C ASN A 28 -5.93 29.90 -4.80
N ARG A 29 -5.21 30.70 -4.01
CA ARG A 29 -5.40 30.80 -2.55
C ARG A 29 -6.85 31.03 -2.12
N ARG A 30 -7.60 31.81 -2.89
CA ARG A 30 -9.00 32.13 -2.60
C ARG A 30 -9.92 30.92 -2.75
N ASP A 31 -9.67 30.06 -3.73
CA ASP A 31 -10.47 28.88 -4.03
C ASP A 31 -10.05 27.71 -3.14
N PHE A 32 -8.77 27.60 -2.82
CA PHE A 32 -8.25 26.65 -1.84
C PHE A 32 -8.80 26.91 -0.43
N LEU A 33 -8.72 28.15 0.04
CA LEU A 33 -9.27 28.54 1.35
C LEU A 33 -10.80 28.40 1.40
N ARG A 34 -11.51 28.69 0.31
CA ARG A 34 -12.95 28.43 0.20
C ARG A 34 -13.26 26.94 0.24
N GLY A 35 -12.47 26.09 -0.41
CA GLY A 35 -12.58 24.65 -0.37
C GLY A 35 -12.38 24.11 1.05
N ILE A 36 -11.34 24.53 1.77
CA ILE A 36 -11.08 24.15 3.16
C ILE A 36 -12.24 24.55 4.09
N VAL A 37 -12.76 25.78 3.94
CA VAL A 37 -13.89 26.26 4.75
C VAL A 37 -15.18 25.58 4.37
N ALA A 38 -15.43 25.34 3.07
CA ALA A 38 -16.65 24.69 2.59
C ALA A 38 -16.71 23.19 2.96
N THR A 39 -15.58 22.50 3.07
CA THR A 39 -15.50 21.09 3.45
C THR A 39 -15.48 20.85 4.96
N GLY A 40 -15.57 21.91 5.78
CA GLY A 40 -15.58 21.77 7.24
C GLY A 40 -14.23 21.31 7.83
N ALA A 41 -13.11 21.58 7.12
CA ALA A 41 -11.76 21.27 7.59
C ALA A 41 -11.43 21.91 8.96
N VAL A 42 -12.25 22.84 9.41
CA VAL A 42 -12.18 23.44 10.75
C VAL A 42 -12.87 22.59 11.81
N SER A 43 -13.64 21.55 11.42
CA SER A 43 -14.45 20.72 12.31
C SER A 43 -14.15 19.21 12.22
N GLY A 44 -12.89 18.81 12.10
CA GLY A 44 -12.50 17.39 12.22
C GLY A 44 -12.47 16.57 10.92
N ALA A 45 -12.96 17.07 9.79
CA ALA A 45 -12.65 16.52 8.47
C ALA A 45 -11.29 17.09 8.06
N GLY A 46 -10.26 16.24 8.02
CA GLY A 46 -8.88 16.66 7.83
C GLY A 46 -8.62 17.29 6.45
N LEU A 47 -7.42 17.80 6.29
CA LEU A 47 -6.85 18.30 5.02
C LEU A 47 -7.08 17.35 3.81
N GLY A 48 -7.18 16.05 4.06
CA GLY A 48 -7.47 15.03 3.05
C GLY A 48 -8.76 15.29 2.30
N ALA A 49 -9.85 15.65 2.98
CA ALA A 49 -11.14 15.93 2.34
C ALA A 49 -11.02 17.08 1.31
N ALA A 50 -10.27 18.13 1.63
CA ALA A 50 -10.04 19.25 0.72
C ALA A 50 -9.18 18.86 -0.49
N TYR A 51 -8.16 18.00 -0.27
CA TYR A 51 -7.26 17.54 -1.35
C TYR A 51 -7.93 16.54 -2.30
N PHE A 52 -8.74 15.64 -1.76
CA PHE A 52 -9.30 14.51 -2.51
C PHE A 52 -10.77 14.70 -2.89
N GLY A 53 -11.35 15.86 -2.54
CA GLY A 53 -12.66 16.29 -3.05
C GLY A 53 -13.87 15.58 -2.45
N TYR A 54 -13.76 14.97 -1.26
CA TYR A 54 -14.89 14.34 -0.59
C TYR A 54 -15.43 15.20 0.57
N GLY A 55 -16.71 15.00 0.90
CA GLY A 55 -17.38 15.70 1.99
C GLY A 55 -17.64 14.80 3.20
N GLN A 56 -18.23 15.37 4.24
CA GLN A 56 -18.71 14.58 5.39
C GLN A 56 -19.92 13.71 4.99
N VAL A 57 -20.03 12.54 5.62
CA VAL A 57 -21.21 11.69 5.51
C VAL A 57 -22.18 12.01 6.68
N LYS A 58 -23.48 11.95 6.42
CA LYS A 58 -24.50 12.19 7.47
C LYS A 58 -24.73 10.96 8.34
N ASP A 59 -24.52 9.79 7.75
CA ASP A 59 -24.74 8.49 8.37
C ASP A 59 -23.46 7.64 8.14
N PRO A 60 -22.66 7.37 9.19
CA PRO A 60 -21.46 6.56 9.05
C PRO A 60 -21.76 5.17 8.51
N VAL A 61 -20.91 4.66 7.63
CA VAL A 61 -21.06 3.32 7.05
C VAL A 61 -20.77 2.27 8.12
N ARG A 62 -21.69 1.33 8.32
CA ARG A 62 -21.51 0.22 9.27
C ARG A 62 -20.62 -0.84 8.68
N ILE A 63 -19.46 -1.03 9.28
CA ILE A 63 -18.41 -1.90 8.72
C ILE A 63 -18.03 -3.04 9.65
N ALA A 64 -17.53 -4.13 9.05
CA ALA A 64 -16.70 -5.11 9.73
C ALA A 64 -15.24 -5.01 9.28
N VAL A 65 -14.29 -5.26 10.18
CA VAL A 65 -12.87 -5.41 9.86
C VAL A 65 -12.51 -6.89 9.94
N ILE A 66 -12.19 -7.49 8.80
CA ILE A 66 -11.85 -8.90 8.65
C ILE A 66 -10.33 -9.04 8.53
N GLY A 67 -9.72 -9.67 9.53
CA GLY A 67 -8.27 -9.65 9.75
C GLY A 67 -7.84 -8.42 10.54
N THR A 68 -7.51 -8.63 11.82
CA THR A 68 -7.06 -7.59 12.74
C THR A 68 -5.60 -7.78 13.14
N GLY A 69 -4.79 -8.27 12.19
CA GLY A 69 -3.34 -8.38 12.28
C GLY A 69 -2.63 -7.03 12.35
N ASP A 70 -1.41 -6.96 11.85
CA ASP A 70 -0.62 -5.72 11.91
C ASP A 70 -1.24 -4.60 11.07
N GLU A 71 -1.65 -4.90 9.85
CA GLU A 71 -2.24 -3.89 8.96
C GLU A 71 -3.70 -3.61 9.31
N GLY A 72 -4.50 -4.64 9.61
CA GLY A 72 -5.88 -4.42 10.08
C GLY A 72 -5.97 -3.49 11.29
N ASN A 73 -5.00 -3.55 12.20
CA ASN A 73 -4.91 -2.60 13.32
C ASN A 73 -4.47 -1.19 12.89
N VAL A 74 -3.68 -1.04 11.82
CA VAL A 74 -3.40 0.28 11.24
C VAL A 74 -4.67 0.87 10.63
N LEU A 75 -5.44 0.07 9.90
CA LEU A 75 -6.71 0.48 9.31
C LEU A 75 -7.76 0.83 10.38
N ILE A 76 -7.85 0.06 11.47
CA ILE A 76 -8.67 0.42 12.64
C ILE A 76 -8.25 1.82 13.16
N GLY A 77 -6.95 2.10 13.24
CA GLY A 77 -6.43 3.43 13.60
C GLY A 77 -6.82 4.54 12.62
N GLY A 78 -7.08 4.19 11.36
CA GLY A 78 -7.56 5.09 10.30
C GLY A 78 -9.08 5.30 10.30
N CYS A 79 -9.85 4.44 10.98
CA CYS A 79 -11.31 4.56 11.04
C CYS A 79 -11.73 5.86 11.75
N ASN A 80 -12.38 6.74 11.00
CA ASN A 80 -12.96 7.97 11.55
C ASN A 80 -14.45 7.72 11.88
N PRO A 81 -14.88 7.83 13.15
CA PRO A 81 -16.27 7.58 13.53
C PRO A 81 -17.31 8.48 12.85
N ASN A 82 -16.88 9.60 12.26
CA ASN A 82 -17.76 10.45 11.46
C ASN A 82 -18.04 9.89 10.05
N TYR A 83 -17.30 8.86 9.60
CA TYR A 83 -17.41 8.26 8.27
C TYR A 83 -17.77 6.78 8.35
N VAL A 84 -17.21 6.05 9.31
CA VAL A 84 -17.41 4.61 9.46
C VAL A 84 -17.71 4.25 10.92
N ASP A 85 -18.66 3.34 11.11
CA ASP A 85 -19.01 2.77 12.41
C ASP A 85 -18.61 1.29 12.42
N VAL A 86 -17.59 0.93 13.19
CA VAL A 86 -17.11 -0.45 13.28
C VAL A 86 -18.07 -1.27 14.14
N LYS A 87 -18.88 -2.12 13.50
CA LYS A 87 -19.87 -3.00 14.14
C LYS A 87 -19.34 -4.38 14.48
N ALA A 88 -18.32 -4.83 13.74
CA ALA A 88 -17.72 -6.13 13.98
C ALA A 88 -16.23 -6.15 13.67
N ILE A 89 -15.52 -7.07 14.31
CA ILE A 89 -14.22 -7.57 13.90
C ILE A 89 -14.30 -9.07 13.66
N CYS A 90 -13.49 -9.58 12.74
CA CYS A 90 -13.36 -11.02 12.50
C CYS A 90 -11.88 -11.39 12.43
N ASP A 91 -11.41 -12.24 13.35
CA ASP A 91 -10.06 -12.78 13.35
C ASP A 91 -10.03 -14.09 14.14
N ILE A 92 -9.28 -15.08 13.66
CA ILE A 92 -9.14 -16.37 14.33
C ILE A 92 -8.18 -16.32 15.53
N ARG A 93 -7.33 -15.28 15.60
CA ARG A 93 -6.23 -15.19 16.57
C ARG A 93 -6.59 -14.30 17.76
N PRO A 94 -6.63 -14.86 18.99
CA PRO A 94 -6.79 -14.08 20.22
C PRO A 94 -5.83 -12.88 20.33
N PHE A 95 -4.58 -13.03 19.87
CA PHE A 95 -3.60 -11.95 19.83
C PHE A 95 -4.06 -10.77 18.98
N SER A 96 -4.59 -11.06 17.79
CA SER A 96 -5.08 -10.03 16.87
C SER A 96 -6.36 -9.37 17.39
N GLN A 97 -7.30 -10.15 17.92
CA GLN A 97 -8.53 -9.65 18.55
C GLN A 97 -8.22 -8.72 19.74
N HIS A 98 -7.28 -9.11 20.62
CA HIS A 98 -6.86 -8.28 21.75
C HIS A 98 -6.35 -6.91 21.28
N ARG A 99 -5.44 -6.91 20.28
CA ARG A 99 -4.90 -5.67 19.74
C ARG A 99 -5.95 -4.83 19.02
N ALA A 100 -6.96 -5.43 18.40
CA ALA A 100 -8.05 -4.69 17.78
C ALA A 100 -8.78 -3.79 18.78
N PHE A 101 -8.92 -4.22 20.04
CA PHE A 101 -9.53 -3.40 21.09
C PHE A 101 -8.53 -2.47 21.78
N HIS A 102 -7.37 -2.99 22.19
CA HIS A 102 -6.43 -2.30 23.08
C HIS A 102 -5.28 -1.59 22.36
N GLY A 103 -5.10 -1.85 21.07
CA GLY A 103 -3.93 -1.40 20.32
C GLY A 103 -2.70 -2.25 20.57
N ASP A 104 -1.57 -1.86 19.96
CA ASP A 104 -0.29 -2.59 20.08
C ASP A 104 0.57 -2.02 21.19
N CYS A 105 0.53 -2.66 22.36
CA CYS A 105 1.25 -2.24 23.56
C CYS A 105 2.75 -2.62 23.55
N SER A 106 3.30 -3.16 22.45
CA SER A 106 4.71 -3.58 22.37
C SER A 106 5.69 -2.42 22.46
N SER A 107 5.29 -1.21 22.06
CA SER A 107 6.05 0.03 22.26
C SER A 107 5.14 1.26 22.10
N PRO A 108 5.54 2.45 22.63
CA PRO A 108 4.78 3.68 22.42
C PRO A 108 4.56 4.02 20.94
N SER A 109 5.57 3.80 20.10
CA SER A 109 5.45 4.04 18.65
C SER A 109 4.54 3.04 17.95
N ALA A 110 4.44 1.81 18.42
CA ALA A 110 3.50 0.83 17.93
C ALA A 110 2.06 1.22 18.29
N LEU A 111 1.83 1.62 19.53
CA LEU A 111 0.53 2.06 20.02
C LEU A 111 -0.01 3.30 19.29
N ILE A 112 0.86 4.27 18.96
CA ILE A 112 0.47 5.44 18.15
C ILE A 112 -0.03 5.01 16.75
N ARG A 113 0.61 4.02 16.12
CA ARG A 113 0.23 3.54 14.79
C ARG A 113 -0.97 2.60 14.81
N ARG A 114 -1.18 1.90 15.91
CA ARG A 114 -2.23 0.88 16.10
C ARG A 114 -2.91 1.13 17.45
N PRO A 115 -3.76 2.16 17.54
CA PRO A 115 -4.31 2.62 18.82
C PRO A 115 -5.44 1.74 19.38
N GLY A 116 -6.05 0.88 18.54
CA GLY A 116 -7.18 0.04 18.92
C GLY A 116 -8.52 0.78 19.03
N LEU A 117 -9.62 0.02 18.95
CA LEU A 117 -10.99 0.52 18.89
C LEU A 117 -11.38 1.31 20.15
N ILE A 118 -10.92 0.91 21.33
CA ILE A 118 -11.21 1.64 22.59
C ILE A 118 -10.79 3.10 22.46
N SER A 119 -9.59 3.33 21.92
CA SER A 119 -9.07 4.68 21.73
C SER A 119 -9.74 5.41 20.55
N VAL A 120 -9.94 4.73 19.42
CA VAL A 120 -10.43 5.33 18.18
C VAL A 120 -11.91 5.74 18.30
N ALA A 121 -12.74 4.88 18.88
CA ALA A 121 -14.16 5.13 19.06
C ALA A 121 -14.51 5.79 20.40
N GLY A 122 -13.50 5.98 21.29
CA GLY A 122 -13.70 6.67 22.56
C GLY A 122 -14.44 5.85 23.63
N TYR A 123 -14.37 4.51 23.56
CA TYR A 123 -14.95 3.66 24.60
C TYR A 123 -14.17 3.78 25.92
N SER A 124 -14.86 3.67 27.04
CA SER A 124 -14.22 3.76 28.35
C SER A 124 -13.42 2.49 28.72
N ASN A 125 -13.79 1.34 28.14
CA ASN A 125 -13.16 0.03 28.36
C ASN A 125 -13.64 -1.01 27.33
N GLU A 126 -13.03 -2.20 27.35
CA GLU A 126 -13.38 -3.30 26.44
C GLU A 126 -14.81 -3.81 26.62
N ALA A 127 -15.33 -3.84 27.86
CA ALA A 127 -16.68 -4.31 28.12
C ALA A 127 -17.75 -3.40 27.47
N GLU A 128 -17.48 -2.11 27.39
CA GLU A 128 -18.32 -1.18 26.63
C GLU A 128 -18.13 -1.37 25.13
N ALA A 129 -16.90 -1.48 24.66
CA ALA A 129 -16.61 -1.71 23.25
C ALA A 129 -17.30 -2.97 22.72
N ARG A 130 -17.26 -4.07 23.46
CA ARG A 130 -17.91 -5.35 23.10
C ARG A 130 -19.45 -5.34 23.12
N LYS A 131 -20.07 -4.32 23.67
CA LYS A 131 -21.52 -4.12 23.52
C LYS A 131 -21.88 -3.54 22.15
N ASN A 132 -20.96 -2.85 21.51
CA ASN A 132 -21.15 -2.15 20.25
C ASN A 132 -20.46 -2.83 19.07
N VAL A 133 -19.41 -3.61 19.34
CA VAL A 133 -18.57 -4.30 18.33
C VAL A 133 -18.62 -5.79 18.59
N LYS A 134 -19.22 -6.53 17.66
CA LYS A 134 -19.26 -8.00 17.69
C LYS A 134 -17.88 -8.58 17.35
N VAL A 135 -17.58 -9.75 17.87
CA VAL A 135 -16.33 -10.48 17.54
C VAL A 135 -16.73 -11.80 16.90
N TYR A 136 -16.24 -12.01 15.68
CA TYR A 136 -16.38 -13.25 14.93
C TYR A 136 -15.06 -14.00 14.91
N ASP A 137 -15.10 -15.29 15.22
CA ASP A 137 -13.98 -16.22 15.17
C ASP A 137 -14.48 -17.64 14.87
N SER A 138 -13.58 -18.63 14.90
CA SER A 138 -13.92 -20.04 14.62
C SER A 138 -15.03 -20.60 15.51
N SER A 139 -15.23 -20.06 16.72
CA SER A 139 -16.23 -20.57 17.67
C SER A 139 -17.67 -20.17 17.35
N ASN A 140 -17.87 -19.13 16.52
CA ASN A 140 -19.18 -18.58 16.22
C ASN A 140 -19.46 -18.36 14.72
N GLY A 141 -18.80 -19.13 13.86
CA GLY A 141 -19.04 -19.14 12.43
C GLY A 141 -18.10 -18.26 11.59
N GLY A 142 -17.16 -17.59 12.24
CA GLY A 142 -16.04 -16.91 11.58
C GLY A 142 -16.43 -15.89 10.51
N ILE A 143 -15.71 -15.91 9.40
CA ILE A 143 -15.91 -14.99 8.27
C ILE A 143 -17.33 -15.10 7.72
N MET A 144 -17.87 -16.31 7.54
CA MET A 144 -19.20 -16.49 6.95
C MET A 144 -20.30 -15.84 7.81
N ALA A 145 -20.29 -16.08 9.13
CA ALA A 145 -21.26 -15.46 10.05
C ALA A 145 -21.08 -13.92 10.12
N CYS A 146 -19.84 -13.42 9.99
CA CYS A 146 -19.57 -11.99 9.91
C CYS A 146 -20.16 -11.36 8.65
N LEU A 147 -20.01 -12.01 7.50
CA LEU A 147 -20.56 -11.52 6.22
C LEU A 147 -22.10 -11.61 6.18
N ASP A 148 -22.71 -12.52 6.91
CA ASP A 148 -24.17 -12.68 7.01
C ASP A 148 -24.81 -11.76 8.08
N ASP A 149 -24.01 -10.97 8.81
CA ASP A 149 -24.52 -10.05 9.83
C ASP A 149 -25.34 -8.90 9.18
N PRO A 150 -26.65 -8.77 9.51
CA PRO A 150 -27.51 -7.76 8.89
C PRO A 150 -27.14 -6.31 9.27
N ASP A 151 -26.35 -6.13 10.33
CA ASP A 151 -25.90 -4.80 10.75
C ASP A 151 -24.72 -4.29 9.91
N ILE A 152 -24.12 -5.13 9.04
CA ILE A 152 -22.97 -4.80 8.21
C ILE A 152 -23.41 -4.39 6.80
N GLU A 153 -22.85 -3.29 6.30
CA GLU A 153 -23.05 -2.77 4.94
C GLU A 153 -21.79 -2.90 4.08
N ALA A 154 -20.62 -2.97 4.75
CA ALA A 154 -19.34 -2.97 4.06
C ALA A 154 -18.26 -3.66 4.91
N VAL A 155 -17.20 -4.13 4.25
CA VAL A 155 -16.09 -4.81 4.92
C VAL A 155 -14.74 -4.22 4.53
N ILE A 156 -13.85 -4.13 5.53
CA ILE A 156 -12.41 -3.90 5.33
C ILE A 156 -11.71 -5.24 5.49
N ILE A 157 -10.97 -5.69 4.46
CA ILE A 157 -10.28 -6.99 4.43
C ILE A 157 -8.78 -6.76 4.55
N ALA A 158 -8.17 -7.24 5.63
CA ALA A 158 -6.74 -7.15 5.91
C ALA A 158 -6.16 -8.52 6.33
N LEU A 159 -6.41 -9.50 5.50
CA LEU A 159 -6.00 -10.90 5.65
C LEU A 159 -4.66 -11.17 4.93
N PRO A 160 -4.05 -12.35 5.07
CA PRO A 160 -3.02 -12.81 4.14
C PRO A 160 -3.49 -12.79 2.68
N LEU A 161 -2.60 -12.47 1.75
CA LEU A 161 -2.95 -12.13 0.36
C LEU A 161 -3.84 -13.16 -0.35
N TRP A 162 -3.63 -14.46 -0.11
CA TRP A 162 -4.39 -15.52 -0.76
C TRP A 162 -5.89 -15.54 -0.39
N LEU A 163 -6.26 -14.86 0.72
CA LEU A 163 -7.64 -14.73 1.21
C LEU A 163 -8.34 -13.44 0.74
N HIS A 164 -7.61 -12.49 0.15
CA HIS A 164 -8.23 -11.22 -0.28
C HIS A 164 -9.39 -11.47 -1.24
N ALA A 165 -9.13 -12.19 -2.33
CA ALA A 165 -10.12 -12.41 -3.38
C ALA A 165 -11.29 -13.30 -2.95
N PRO A 166 -11.11 -14.45 -2.29
CA PRO A 166 -12.22 -15.26 -1.81
C PRO A 166 -13.16 -14.49 -0.87
N VAL A 167 -12.61 -13.80 0.13
CA VAL A 167 -13.43 -13.06 1.10
C VAL A 167 -14.12 -11.86 0.46
N ALA A 168 -13.45 -11.15 -0.46
CA ALA A 168 -14.05 -10.06 -1.22
C ALA A 168 -15.20 -10.53 -2.11
N ALA A 169 -15.04 -11.67 -2.80
CA ALA A 169 -16.09 -12.27 -3.63
C ALA A 169 -17.31 -12.65 -2.79
N LEU A 170 -17.11 -13.36 -1.68
CA LEU A 170 -18.19 -13.75 -0.77
C LEU A 170 -18.90 -12.56 -0.12
N ALA A 171 -18.19 -11.44 0.13
CA ALA A 171 -18.79 -10.21 0.59
C ALA A 171 -19.67 -9.56 -0.49
N MET A 172 -19.17 -9.48 -1.73
CA MET A 172 -19.93 -8.91 -2.86
C MET A 172 -21.16 -9.75 -3.23
N GLU A 173 -21.10 -11.09 -3.12
CA GLU A 173 -22.28 -11.97 -3.24
C GLU A 173 -23.37 -11.66 -2.20
N ARG A 174 -22.99 -11.07 -1.08
CA ARG A 174 -23.91 -10.61 -0.02
C ARG A 174 -24.28 -9.14 -0.11
N ASN A 175 -23.98 -8.52 -1.26
CA ASN A 175 -24.25 -7.11 -1.52
C ASN A 175 -23.53 -6.15 -0.54
N LEU A 176 -22.33 -6.52 -0.07
CA LEU A 176 -21.49 -5.70 0.80
C LEU A 176 -20.43 -4.96 -0.03
N HIS A 177 -20.23 -3.68 0.28
CA HIS A 177 -19.10 -2.94 -0.26
C HIS A 177 -17.78 -3.44 0.33
N VAL A 178 -16.69 -3.35 -0.43
CA VAL A 178 -15.39 -3.92 -0.05
C VAL A 178 -14.28 -2.89 -0.15
N LEU A 179 -13.47 -2.80 0.90
CA LEU A 179 -12.12 -2.26 0.86
C LEU A 179 -11.17 -3.39 1.24
N THR A 180 -10.36 -3.87 0.30
CA THR A 180 -9.36 -4.92 0.57
C THR A 180 -7.97 -4.31 0.61
N GLU A 181 -7.10 -4.85 1.47
CA GLU A 181 -5.68 -4.47 1.45
C GLU A 181 -5.02 -4.83 0.12
N LYS A 182 -3.87 -4.19 -0.14
CA LYS A 182 -3.02 -4.48 -1.31
C LYS A 182 -2.23 -5.79 -1.07
N LEU A 183 -1.84 -6.47 -2.05
CA LEU A 183 -2.20 -6.44 -3.47
C LEU A 183 -3.68 -6.85 -3.62
N MET A 184 -4.35 -6.39 -4.69
CA MET A 184 -5.77 -6.68 -4.87
C MET A 184 -6.11 -8.16 -4.71
N ALA A 185 -5.32 -9.06 -5.34
CA ALA A 185 -5.45 -10.50 -5.20
C ALA A 185 -4.12 -11.22 -5.43
N HIS A 186 -4.11 -12.53 -5.20
CA HIS A 186 -2.94 -13.39 -5.29
C HIS A 186 -2.52 -13.70 -6.75
N ASN A 187 -3.45 -13.65 -7.69
CA ASN A 187 -3.21 -13.82 -9.13
C ASN A 187 -4.11 -12.89 -9.97
N VAL A 188 -3.78 -12.75 -11.26
CA VAL A 188 -4.46 -11.78 -12.13
C VAL A 188 -5.90 -12.21 -12.46
N ALA A 189 -6.19 -13.51 -12.59
CA ALA A 189 -7.55 -13.97 -12.82
C ALA A 189 -8.48 -13.60 -11.66
N GLN A 190 -8.03 -13.73 -10.41
CA GLN A 190 -8.78 -13.29 -9.23
C GLN A 190 -9.08 -11.78 -9.26
N CYS A 191 -8.10 -10.95 -9.64
CA CYS A 191 -8.31 -9.51 -9.79
C CYS A 191 -9.42 -9.20 -10.81
N LYS A 192 -9.41 -9.87 -11.96
CA LYS A 192 -10.44 -9.71 -13.02
C LYS A 192 -11.82 -10.15 -12.55
N VAL A 193 -11.91 -11.28 -11.86
CA VAL A 193 -13.17 -11.76 -11.28
C VAL A 193 -13.72 -10.74 -10.29
N MET A 194 -12.90 -10.24 -9.35
CA MET A 194 -13.31 -9.21 -8.39
C MET A 194 -13.83 -7.95 -9.08
N GLY A 195 -13.11 -7.48 -10.11
CA GLY A 195 -13.53 -6.29 -10.87
C GLY A 195 -14.87 -6.48 -11.59
N ARG A 196 -15.07 -7.64 -12.23
CA ARG A 196 -16.35 -8.02 -12.90
C ARG A 196 -17.49 -8.11 -11.89
N MET A 197 -17.25 -8.72 -10.73
CA MET A 197 -18.26 -8.82 -9.66
C MET A 197 -18.65 -7.44 -9.12
N ALA A 198 -17.68 -6.56 -8.90
CA ALA A 198 -17.96 -5.20 -8.45
C ALA A 198 -18.74 -4.38 -9.49
N ALA A 199 -18.41 -4.52 -10.78
CA ALA A 199 -19.10 -3.82 -11.86
C ALA A 199 -20.56 -4.29 -12.07
N ALA A 200 -20.83 -5.59 -11.83
CA ALA A 200 -22.16 -6.17 -11.94
C ALA A 200 -22.99 -6.08 -10.65
N GLY A 201 -22.33 -5.88 -9.50
CA GLY A 201 -22.93 -5.97 -8.18
C GLY A 201 -23.70 -4.71 -7.77
N GLN A 202 -24.66 -4.89 -6.87
CA GLN A 202 -25.43 -3.82 -6.24
C GLN A 202 -25.47 -4.05 -4.74
N ASP A 203 -25.54 -2.94 -3.97
CA ASP A 203 -25.80 -3.00 -2.54
C ASP A 203 -27.27 -3.39 -2.22
N LYS A 204 -27.60 -3.51 -0.95
CA LYS A 204 -28.97 -3.84 -0.49
C LYS A 204 -30.02 -2.78 -0.90
N ASN A 205 -29.61 -1.61 -1.34
CA ASN A 205 -30.48 -0.51 -1.78
C ASN A 205 -30.54 -0.38 -3.31
N GLY A 206 -29.84 -1.24 -4.06
CA GLY A 206 -29.78 -1.20 -5.51
C GLY A 206 -28.75 -0.22 -6.07
N ASN A 207 -27.85 0.32 -5.25
CA ASN A 207 -26.76 1.18 -5.71
C ASN A 207 -25.55 0.32 -6.16
N PRO A 208 -24.67 0.85 -7.03
CA PRO A 208 -23.44 0.16 -7.43
C PRO A 208 -22.58 -0.23 -6.23
N LEU A 209 -21.99 -1.43 -6.25
CA LEU A 209 -21.00 -1.82 -5.26
C LEU A 209 -19.70 -1.05 -5.47
N HIS A 210 -19.09 -0.63 -4.37
CA HIS A 210 -17.76 -0.05 -4.35
C HIS A 210 -16.74 -1.08 -3.85
N LEU A 211 -15.83 -1.47 -4.75
CA LEU A 211 -14.62 -2.21 -4.42
C LEU A 211 -13.43 -1.24 -4.49
N ALA A 212 -12.72 -1.10 -3.37
CA ALA A 212 -11.49 -0.34 -3.28
C ALA A 212 -10.33 -1.26 -2.85
N THR A 213 -9.11 -0.90 -3.23
CA THR A 213 -7.90 -1.60 -2.77
C THR A 213 -6.98 -0.64 -2.04
N GLY A 214 -6.42 -1.09 -0.92
CA GLY A 214 -5.63 -0.34 0.05
C GLY A 214 -4.26 0.12 -0.45
N HIS A 215 -4.21 0.79 -1.60
CA HIS A 215 -3.03 1.52 -2.07
C HIS A 215 -3.07 2.96 -1.53
N GLN A 216 -2.77 3.10 -0.26
CA GLN A 216 -2.93 4.35 0.51
C GLN A 216 -2.19 5.57 -0.08
N ARG A 217 -1.19 5.37 -0.96
CA ARG A 217 -0.46 6.48 -1.61
C ARG A 217 -1.31 7.32 -2.54
N HIS A 218 -2.40 6.76 -3.09
CA HIS A 218 -3.41 7.51 -3.81
C HIS A 218 -4.08 8.60 -2.95
N TYR A 219 -3.96 8.48 -1.62
CA TYR A 219 -4.53 9.38 -0.62
C TYR A 219 -3.47 10.08 0.25
N ASN A 220 -2.20 9.99 -0.13
CA ASN A 220 -1.15 10.71 0.57
C ASN A 220 -0.96 12.09 -0.05
N VAL A 221 -1.23 13.15 0.73
CA VAL A 221 -1.13 14.56 0.29
C VAL A 221 0.25 14.91 -0.29
N LYS A 222 1.32 14.29 0.20
CA LYS A 222 2.67 14.53 -0.32
C LYS A 222 2.85 13.97 -1.72
N TYR A 223 2.27 12.80 -2.00
CA TYR A 223 2.24 12.20 -3.33
C TYR A 223 1.36 13.01 -4.29
N GLU A 224 0.20 13.48 -3.84
CA GLU A 224 -0.67 14.36 -4.65
C GLU A 224 0.04 15.67 -5.00
N ASN A 225 0.74 16.30 -4.06
CA ASN A 225 1.55 17.47 -4.34
C ASN A 225 2.70 17.15 -5.32
N ALA A 226 3.37 16.02 -5.18
CA ALA A 226 4.40 15.57 -6.12
C ALA A 226 3.84 15.41 -7.54
N VAL A 227 2.65 14.81 -7.68
CA VAL A 227 1.90 14.72 -8.94
C VAL A 227 1.65 16.09 -9.55
N ASN A 228 1.24 17.07 -8.74
CA ASN A 228 0.98 18.42 -9.21
C ASN A 228 2.26 19.10 -9.71
N LEU A 229 3.41 18.93 -9.02
CA LEU A 229 4.69 19.46 -9.50
C LEU A 229 5.11 18.87 -10.85
N ILE A 230 4.82 17.58 -11.08
CA ILE A 230 5.05 16.91 -12.36
C ILE A 230 4.14 17.47 -13.44
N ARG A 231 2.83 17.58 -13.19
CA ARG A 231 1.83 18.14 -14.12
C ARG A 231 2.13 19.57 -14.54
N TRP A 232 2.74 20.36 -13.67
CA TRP A 232 3.15 21.74 -14.00
C TRP A 232 4.44 21.82 -14.81
N GLY A 233 5.07 20.69 -15.09
CA GLY A 233 6.27 20.63 -15.89
C GLY A 233 7.53 21.11 -15.16
N LEU A 234 7.51 21.21 -13.80
CA LEU A 234 8.69 21.67 -13.05
C LEU A 234 9.87 20.72 -13.18
N LEU A 235 9.61 19.42 -13.38
CA LEU A 235 10.64 18.43 -13.63
C LEU A 235 11.08 18.38 -15.11
N GLY A 236 10.33 19.00 -16.01
CA GLY A 236 10.49 18.81 -17.45
C GLY A 236 10.03 17.42 -17.88
N GLN A 237 10.66 16.85 -18.92
CA GLN A 237 10.33 15.49 -19.39
C GLN A 237 10.92 14.45 -18.46
N LEU A 238 10.07 13.56 -17.93
CA LEU A 238 10.53 12.43 -17.13
C LEU A 238 11.21 11.38 -18.00
N HIS A 239 12.36 10.89 -17.59
CA HIS A 239 13.11 9.88 -18.34
C HIS A 239 13.61 8.71 -17.47
N HIS A 240 13.69 8.88 -16.14
CA HIS A 240 14.11 7.84 -15.22
C HIS A 240 13.43 7.96 -13.86
N ILE A 241 13.01 6.81 -13.31
CA ILE A 241 12.56 6.72 -11.91
C ILE A 241 13.34 5.57 -11.25
N ARG A 242 13.92 5.86 -10.09
CA ARG A 242 14.48 4.84 -9.22
C ARG A 242 13.56 4.66 -8.02
N ALA A 243 13.06 3.44 -7.82
CA ALA A 243 12.23 3.06 -6.72
C ALA A 243 12.90 1.94 -5.91
N GLN A 244 12.71 1.91 -4.61
CA GLN A 244 13.33 0.89 -3.76
C GLN A 244 12.54 0.66 -2.48
N TRP A 245 12.67 -0.59 -1.94
CA TRP A 245 12.27 -0.88 -0.57
C TRP A 245 13.26 -1.87 0.06
N HIS A 246 14.17 -1.36 0.85
CA HIS A 246 15.18 -2.14 1.54
C HIS A 246 14.82 -2.31 3.02
N ARG A 247 15.01 -3.51 3.57
CA ARG A 247 14.76 -3.84 4.98
C ARG A 247 15.99 -4.44 5.63
N GLY A 248 16.21 -4.07 6.90
CA GLY A 248 17.30 -4.60 7.72
C GLY A 248 17.03 -5.99 8.30
N ASN A 249 16.09 -6.76 7.72
CA ASN A 249 15.83 -8.14 8.15
C ASN A 249 17.05 -9.01 7.88
N LEU A 250 17.54 -9.70 8.90
CA LEU A 250 18.72 -10.58 8.85
C LEU A 250 18.35 -11.98 9.36
N PRO A 251 19.10 -13.02 8.98
CA PRO A 251 18.96 -14.33 9.59
C PRO A 251 18.94 -14.24 11.14
N GLY A 252 17.92 -14.80 11.77
CA GLY A 252 17.71 -14.72 13.21
C GLY A 252 17.20 -13.38 13.76
N ARG A 253 17.02 -12.35 12.90
CA ARG A 253 16.45 -11.04 13.24
C ARG A 253 15.48 -10.55 12.16
N ASP A 254 14.71 -11.46 11.60
CA ASP A 254 13.70 -11.14 10.59
C ASP A 254 12.37 -10.81 11.27
N SER A 255 11.83 -9.62 10.98
CA SER A 255 10.54 -9.18 11.52
C SER A 255 9.35 -10.00 10.99
N TRP A 256 9.55 -10.77 9.92
CA TRP A 256 8.53 -11.66 9.37
C TRP A 256 8.61 -13.09 9.91
N SER A 257 9.75 -13.48 10.50
CA SER A 257 9.91 -14.75 11.23
C SER A 257 9.37 -14.61 12.65
N MET A 258 8.04 -14.43 12.75
CA MET A 258 7.36 -14.27 14.04
C MET A 258 7.53 -15.54 14.91
N PRO A 259 7.64 -15.39 16.26
CA PRO A 259 7.61 -16.52 17.15
C PRO A 259 6.32 -17.32 17.02
N ILE A 260 6.43 -18.64 17.03
CA ILE A 260 5.29 -19.55 16.98
C ILE A 260 4.78 -19.79 18.40
N PRO A 261 3.48 -19.60 18.66
CA PRO A 261 2.87 -19.93 19.94
C PRO A 261 3.02 -21.42 20.28
N GLY A 262 3.37 -21.72 21.53
CA GLY A 262 3.71 -23.10 21.92
C GLY A 262 5.14 -23.53 21.61
N GLY A 263 5.89 -22.71 20.87
CA GLY A 263 7.32 -22.84 20.64
C GLY A 263 7.71 -23.67 19.42
N GLU A 264 8.98 -23.60 19.09
CA GLU A 264 9.60 -24.22 17.92
C GLU A 264 10.59 -25.32 18.35
N LYS A 265 10.65 -26.40 17.58
CA LYS A 265 11.65 -27.45 17.78
C LYS A 265 13.03 -26.95 17.35
N MET A 266 13.96 -26.95 18.27
CA MET A 266 15.36 -26.63 18.03
C MET A 266 16.14 -27.84 17.49
N PRO A 267 17.28 -27.64 16.81
CA PRO A 267 18.11 -28.75 16.30
C PRO A 267 18.54 -29.77 17.36
N ASN A 268 18.57 -29.39 18.64
CA ASN A 268 18.90 -30.27 19.78
C ASN A 268 17.68 -31.06 20.29
N GLY A 269 16.54 -31.04 19.58
CA GLY A 269 15.30 -31.73 19.91
C GLY A 269 14.47 -31.09 21.04
N LYS A 270 14.93 -29.98 21.64
CA LYS A 270 14.16 -29.24 22.65
C LYS A 270 13.22 -28.25 22.00
N THR A 271 12.06 -28.02 22.61
CA THR A 271 11.16 -26.92 22.21
C THR A 271 11.58 -25.63 22.90
N PHE A 272 11.69 -24.56 22.15
CA PHE A 272 11.93 -23.21 22.65
C PHE A 272 10.72 -22.33 22.40
N ASP A 273 10.02 -21.99 23.47
CA ASP A 273 8.88 -21.08 23.43
C ASP A 273 9.32 -19.67 23.82
N ARG A 274 9.49 -18.83 22.82
CA ARG A 274 9.88 -17.43 23.00
C ARG A 274 8.78 -16.61 23.67
N ILE A 275 7.52 -16.85 23.30
CA ILE A 275 6.37 -16.09 23.81
C ILE A 275 6.21 -16.35 25.31
N ALA A 276 6.21 -17.63 25.73
CA ALA A 276 6.13 -18.00 27.14
C ALA A 276 7.30 -17.45 27.96
N LYS A 277 8.53 -17.47 27.40
CA LYS A 277 9.71 -16.88 28.05
C LYS A 277 9.57 -15.37 28.24
N ASP A 278 9.15 -14.66 27.19
CA ASP A 278 8.99 -13.21 27.23
C ASP A 278 7.85 -12.79 28.17
N LEU A 279 6.76 -13.57 28.23
CA LEU A 279 5.67 -13.41 29.18
C LEU A 279 6.14 -13.60 30.63
N ALA A 280 6.88 -14.67 30.92
CA ALA A 280 7.45 -14.91 32.24
C ALA A 280 8.36 -13.75 32.69
N HIS A 281 9.18 -13.22 31.79
CA HIS A 281 10.05 -12.07 32.06
C HIS A 281 9.25 -10.80 32.43
N ARG A 282 8.16 -10.49 31.70
CA ARG A 282 7.28 -9.35 32.00
C ARG A 282 6.59 -9.51 33.34
N ARG A 283 6.07 -10.70 33.64
CA ARG A 283 5.47 -11.01 34.94
C ARG A 283 6.46 -10.85 36.10
N ALA A 284 7.73 -11.23 35.89
CA ALA A 284 8.79 -11.01 36.89
C ALA A 284 9.07 -9.53 37.10
N LYS A 285 9.16 -8.73 36.03
CA LYS A 285 9.35 -7.27 36.11
C LYS A 285 8.18 -6.58 36.83
N LEU A 286 6.95 -7.01 36.61
CA LEU A 286 5.76 -6.42 37.24
C LEU A 286 5.83 -6.48 38.78
N LYS A 287 6.47 -7.53 39.36
CA LYS A 287 6.58 -7.68 40.82
C LYS A 287 7.36 -6.56 41.49
N THR A 288 8.23 -5.87 40.75
CA THR A 288 9.08 -4.79 41.27
C THR A 288 8.76 -3.43 40.64
N ALA A 289 7.79 -3.38 39.72
CA ALA A 289 7.41 -2.15 39.03
C ALA A 289 6.65 -1.20 39.95
N THR A 290 6.78 0.11 39.69
CA THR A 290 6.08 1.17 40.43
C THR A 290 5.56 2.24 39.46
N GLY A 291 4.58 3.01 39.90
CA GLY A 291 4.05 4.14 39.13
C GLY A 291 3.48 3.74 37.74
N ALA A 292 3.86 4.48 36.71
CA ALA A 292 3.37 4.29 35.35
C ALA A 292 3.80 2.94 34.72
N ASP A 293 4.92 2.37 35.17
CA ASP A 293 5.41 1.09 34.67
C ASP A 293 4.47 -0.08 35.00
N VAL A 294 3.72 0.00 36.10
CA VAL A 294 2.74 -1.03 36.48
C VAL A 294 1.67 -1.15 35.38
N LYS A 295 1.05 -0.04 35.01
CA LYS A 295 0.01 -0.02 33.96
C LYS A 295 0.54 -0.49 32.60
N ARG A 296 1.73 -0.01 32.22
CA ARG A 296 2.38 -0.41 30.96
C ARG A 296 2.65 -1.91 30.93
N LEU A 297 3.27 -2.48 31.97
CA LEU A 297 3.57 -3.90 32.05
C LEU A 297 2.32 -4.77 32.12
N GLN A 298 1.25 -4.30 32.78
CA GLN A 298 -0.04 -5.00 32.78
C GLN A 298 -0.63 -5.10 31.36
N ALA A 299 -0.59 -4.01 30.59
CA ALA A 299 -1.06 -4.00 29.19
C ALA A 299 -0.17 -4.92 28.30
N GLU A 300 1.15 -4.84 28.44
CA GLU A 300 2.06 -5.76 27.73
C GLU A 300 1.79 -7.23 28.11
N ILE A 301 1.58 -7.55 29.38
CA ILE A 301 1.30 -8.91 29.84
C ILE A 301 0.00 -9.42 29.22
N ALA A 302 -1.08 -8.64 29.26
CA ALA A 302 -2.36 -9.01 28.65
C ALA A 302 -2.21 -9.31 27.14
N GLN A 303 -1.46 -8.47 26.41
CA GLN A 303 -1.17 -8.71 24.99
C GLN A 303 -0.36 -10.00 24.76
N TRP A 304 0.63 -10.31 25.61
CA TRP A 304 1.42 -11.55 25.50
C TRP A 304 0.64 -12.79 25.92
N GLU A 305 -0.28 -12.67 26.88
CA GLU A 305 -1.22 -13.74 27.25
C GLU A 305 -2.15 -14.08 26.09
N ALA A 306 -2.67 -13.05 25.40
CA ALA A 306 -3.45 -13.25 24.19
C ALA A 306 -2.61 -13.88 23.06
N TRP A 307 -1.32 -13.53 22.94
CA TRP A 307 -0.43 -14.18 21.96
C TRP A 307 -0.14 -15.64 22.30
N ASP A 308 0.09 -15.96 23.56
CA ASP A 308 0.25 -17.35 24.01
C ASP A 308 -1.02 -18.18 23.77
N ALA A 309 -2.20 -17.56 23.84
CA ALA A 309 -3.45 -18.23 23.56
C ALA A 309 -3.63 -18.66 22.09
N ASP A 310 -2.93 -18.05 21.14
CA ASP A 310 -2.97 -18.44 19.72
C ASP A 310 -2.57 -19.92 19.50
N LYS A 311 -1.84 -20.55 20.42
CA LYS A 311 -1.50 -21.98 20.38
C LYS A 311 -2.71 -22.93 20.40
N THR A 312 -3.90 -22.42 20.72
CA THR A 312 -5.15 -23.20 20.73
C THR A 312 -5.83 -23.29 19.36
N ILE A 313 -5.33 -22.56 18.38
CA ILE A 313 -5.85 -22.56 17.01
C ILE A 313 -5.26 -23.75 16.26
N ASP A 314 -6.09 -24.53 15.56
CA ASP A 314 -5.59 -25.44 14.53
C ASP A 314 -5.60 -24.70 13.17
N PRO A 315 -4.44 -24.34 12.61
CA PRO A 315 -4.38 -23.62 11.35
C PRO A 315 -4.98 -24.38 10.16
N ARG A 316 -5.05 -25.71 10.23
CA ARG A 316 -5.56 -26.56 9.14
C ARG A 316 -7.06 -26.38 8.95
N GLU A 317 -7.79 -26.07 10.02
CA GLU A 317 -9.23 -25.74 9.95
C GLU A 317 -9.49 -24.43 9.19
N HIS A 318 -8.42 -23.63 8.96
CA HIS A 318 -8.46 -22.34 8.28
C HIS A 318 -7.70 -22.34 6.95
N GLY A 319 -7.48 -23.52 6.35
CA GLY A 319 -6.90 -23.66 5.02
C GLY A 319 -5.37 -23.48 4.95
N TYR A 320 -4.69 -23.40 6.10
CA TYR A 320 -3.23 -23.48 6.14
C TYR A 320 -2.78 -24.93 6.13
N GLU A 321 -1.62 -25.24 5.54
CA GLU A 321 -1.23 -26.60 5.22
C GLU A 321 0.20 -26.90 5.65
N ASP A 322 0.44 -28.20 5.98
CA ASP A 322 1.80 -28.74 6.00
C ASP A 322 2.23 -29.00 4.57
N PHE A 323 3.41 -28.53 4.18
CA PHE A 323 3.90 -28.74 2.81
C PHE A 323 5.43 -28.90 2.75
N ALA A 324 5.89 -29.52 1.67
CA ALA A 324 7.31 -29.72 1.39
C ALA A 324 7.82 -28.79 0.28
N ARG A 325 9.05 -28.33 0.42
CA ARG A 325 9.84 -27.70 -0.65
C ARG A 325 11.24 -28.33 -0.66
N GLY A 326 11.48 -29.19 -1.64
CA GLY A 326 12.66 -30.07 -1.61
C GLY A 326 12.65 -30.95 -0.37
N ASP A 327 13.72 -30.93 0.38
CA ASP A 327 13.87 -31.70 1.62
C ASP A 327 13.35 -30.96 2.88
N GLN A 328 12.84 -29.75 2.73
CA GLN A 328 12.29 -28.95 3.83
C GLN A 328 10.80 -29.21 3.99
N MET A 329 10.38 -29.49 5.23
CA MET A 329 8.97 -29.53 5.64
C MET A 329 8.62 -28.25 6.37
N PHE A 330 7.48 -27.68 6.05
CA PHE A 330 6.87 -26.53 6.70
C PHE A 330 5.54 -26.94 7.32
N THR A 331 5.21 -26.37 8.45
CA THR A 331 3.98 -26.66 9.15
C THR A 331 2.90 -25.61 8.87
N ALA A 332 1.64 -25.99 9.04
CA ALA A 332 0.52 -25.06 8.95
C ALA A 332 0.63 -23.90 9.97
N GLU A 333 1.22 -24.15 11.14
CA GLU A 333 1.53 -23.14 12.14
C GLU A 333 2.54 -22.11 11.63
N GLU A 334 3.60 -22.56 10.94
CA GLU A 334 4.56 -21.67 10.30
C GLU A 334 3.88 -20.85 9.21
N GLU A 335 3.03 -21.47 8.41
CA GLU A 335 2.33 -20.79 7.34
C GLU A 335 1.33 -19.74 7.88
N LEU A 336 0.59 -20.02 8.93
CA LEU A 336 -0.30 -19.04 9.57
C LEU A 336 0.48 -17.85 10.14
N HIS A 337 1.52 -18.11 10.96
CA HIS A 337 2.21 -17.06 11.69
C HIS A 337 3.25 -16.30 10.85
N ARG A 338 3.74 -16.92 9.75
CA ARG A 338 4.81 -16.40 8.87
C ARG A 338 4.40 -16.35 7.41
N TRP A 339 3.12 -16.14 7.13
CA TRP A 339 2.51 -16.23 5.80
C TRP A 339 3.24 -15.42 4.72
N ARG A 340 3.92 -14.32 5.07
CA ARG A 340 4.74 -13.52 4.15
C ARG A 340 5.97 -14.24 3.63
N LEU A 341 6.39 -15.30 4.29
CA LEU A 341 7.58 -16.07 3.90
C LEU A 341 7.26 -17.12 2.82
N PHE A 342 5.98 -17.31 2.47
CA PHE A 342 5.55 -18.35 1.55
C PHE A 342 4.83 -17.79 0.33
N GLN A 343 5.17 -18.35 -0.85
CA GLN A 343 4.58 -17.92 -2.13
C GLN A 343 3.08 -18.16 -2.17
N ARG A 344 2.61 -19.28 -1.59
CA ARG A 344 1.19 -19.64 -1.59
C ARG A 344 0.33 -18.61 -0.86
N THR A 345 0.80 -18.08 0.25
CA THR A 345 0.03 -17.19 1.12
C THR A 345 0.34 -15.70 0.92
N GLY A 346 1.56 -15.35 0.48
CA GLY A 346 2.03 -13.97 0.39
C GLY A 346 2.50 -13.50 -0.99
N ALA A 347 2.68 -14.42 -1.97
CA ALA A 347 3.19 -14.14 -3.32
C ALA A 347 4.55 -13.39 -3.37
N GLY A 348 5.32 -13.39 -2.29
CA GLY A 348 6.69 -12.89 -2.22
C GLY A 348 6.84 -11.36 -2.22
N LEU A 349 8.09 -10.91 -2.37
CA LEU A 349 8.47 -9.50 -2.17
C LEU A 349 7.84 -8.53 -3.16
N MET A 350 7.55 -8.95 -4.39
CA MET A 350 6.91 -8.06 -5.37
C MET A 350 5.49 -7.71 -4.97
N ALA A 351 4.72 -8.69 -4.49
CA ALA A 351 3.38 -8.45 -3.97
C ALA A 351 3.41 -7.65 -2.65
N GLU A 352 4.32 -8.00 -1.74
CA GLU A 352 4.38 -7.39 -0.40
C GLU A 352 4.96 -5.96 -0.40
N LEU A 353 6.05 -5.72 -1.12
CA LEU A 353 6.78 -4.44 -1.11
C LEU A 353 6.82 -3.75 -2.47
N GLY A 354 7.00 -4.53 -3.55
CA GLY A 354 7.13 -4.00 -4.91
C GLY A 354 5.89 -3.25 -5.36
N SER A 355 4.72 -3.78 -5.05
CA SER A 355 3.43 -3.18 -5.41
C SER A 355 3.32 -1.73 -4.96
N HIS A 356 3.74 -1.38 -3.74
CA HIS A 356 3.72 0.00 -3.25
C HIS A 356 4.55 0.96 -4.10
N GLN A 357 5.80 0.55 -4.44
CA GLN A 357 6.71 1.44 -5.16
C GLN A 357 6.33 1.55 -6.64
N LEU A 358 5.84 0.46 -7.24
CA LEU A 358 5.39 0.47 -8.63
C LEU A 358 4.06 1.20 -8.81
N ASP A 359 3.18 1.14 -7.81
CA ASP A 359 1.99 1.99 -7.75
C ASP A 359 2.37 3.48 -7.73
N ALA A 360 3.31 3.90 -6.86
CA ALA A 360 3.80 5.27 -6.85
C ALA A 360 4.38 5.71 -8.20
N VAL A 361 5.18 4.85 -8.83
CA VAL A 361 5.71 5.09 -10.18
C VAL A 361 4.58 5.31 -11.18
N SER A 362 3.57 4.44 -11.18
CA SER A 362 2.46 4.56 -12.11
C SER A 362 1.57 5.76 -11.81
N ILE A 363 1.40 6.18 -10.55
CA ILE A 363 0.76 7.46 -10.17
C ILE A 363 1.48 8.64 -10.83
N PHE A 364 2.82 8.70 -10.74
CA PHE A 364 3.59 9.80 -11.34
C PHE A 364 3.50 9.80 -12.85
N LEU A 365 3.67 8.66 -13.51
CA LEU A 365 3.63 8.57 -14.97
C LEU A 365 2.22 8.78 -15.52
N SER A 366 1.18 8.26 -14.86
CA SER A 366 -0.21 8.46 -15.26
C SER A 366 -0.64 9.93 -15.15
N SER A 367 0.03 10.71 -14.29
CA SER A 367 -0.24 12.14 -14.15
C SER A 367 0.04 12.97 -15.43
N LEU A 368 0.84 12.42 -16.33
CA LEU A 368 1.19 13.02 -17.63
C LEU A 368 0.17 12.70 -18.74
N ARG A 369 -0.79 11.78 -18.48
CA ARG A 369 -1.84 11.43 -19.43
C ARG A 369 -3.04 12.37 -19.32
N SER A 370 -3.56 12.77 -20.47
CA SER A 370 -4.77 13.61 -20.55
C SER A 370 -6.08 12.83 -20.42
N ASP A 371 -6.03 11.49 -20.65
CA ASP A 371 -7.21 10.62 -20.64
C ASP A 371 -7.54 10.05 -19.24
N GLY A 372 -6.73 10.37 -18.22
CA GLY A 372 -6.93 9.92 -16.83
C GLY A 372 -6.71 8.42 -16.60
N LYS A 373 -6.27 7.67 -17.61
CA LYS A 373 -6.00 6.25 -17.49
C LYS A 373 -4.63 5.98 -16.86
N LYS A 374 -4.51 4.82 -16.21
CA LYS A 374 -3.25 4.31 -15.67
C LYS A 374 -2.26 3.98 -16.80
N VAL A 375 -0.99 4.34 -16.62
CA VAL A 375 0.09 3.96 -17.54
C VAL A 375 0.55 2.55 -17.20
N HIS A 376 0.67 1.70 -18.21
CA HIS A 376 1.16 0.33 -18.10
C HIS A 376 2.59 0.22 -18.62
N PRO A 377 3.45 -0.64 -18.04
CA PRO A 377 4.78 -0.87 -18.56
C PRO A 377 4.74 -1.67 -19.87
N LEU A 378 5.74 -1.42 -20.73
CA LEU A 378 5.95 -2.17 -21.97
C LEU A 378 6.66 -3.49 -21.69
N SER A 379 7.64 -3.48 -20.79
CA SER A 379 8.45 -4.65 -20.46
C SER A 379 9.01 -4.60 -19.05
N VAL A 380 9.45 -5.76 -18.55
CA VAL A 380 10.24 -5.89 -17.34
C VAL A 380 11.37 -6.90 -17.52
N HIS A 381 12.55 -6.59 -16.98
CA HIS A 381 13.60 -7.55 -16.68
C HIS A 381 13.68 -7.73 -15.16
N ALA A 382 13.66 -8.97 -14.68
CA ALA A 382 13.73 -9.29 -13.27
C ALA A 382 14.77 -10.37 -12.97
N VAL A 383 15.54 -10.16 -11.91
CA VAL A 383 16.45 -11.14 -11.32
C VAL A 383 16.34 -11.09 -9.80
N GLY A 384 16.62 -12.22 -9.14
CA GLY A 384 16.57 -12.29 -7.69
C GLY A 384 16.38 -13.71 -7.18
N GLY A 385 16.11 -13.82 -5.90
CA GLY A 385 15.90 -15.09 -5.24
C GLY A 385 16.17 -15.00 -3.74
N ARG A 386 16.43 -16.15 -3.14
CA ARG A 386 16.85 -16.26 -1.75
C ARG A 386 18.39 -16.27 -1.72
N HIS A 387 19.01 -15.22 -1.20
CA HIS A 387 20.46 -15.00 -1.23
C HIS A 387 21.12 -15.11 0.14
N ILE A 388 20.45 -14.62 1.20
CA ILE A 388 21.03 -14.57 2.55
C ILE A 388 20.18 -15.28 3.60
N MET A 389 18.86 -15.38 3.38
CA MET A 389 17.97 -15.99 4.36
C MET A 389 18.08 -17.53 4.36
N PRO A 390 17.84 -18.18 5.52
CA PRO A 390 17.87 -19.65 5.63
C PRO A 390 16.73 -20.30 4.85
N LEU A 391 16.71 -21.65 4.89
CA LEU A 391 15.67 -22.48 4.26
C LEU A 391 14.37 -22.52 5.08
N ASP A 392 14.02 -21.43 5.75
CA ASP A 392 12.79 -21.26 6.54
C ASP A 392 11.64 -20.63 5.73
N ARG A 393 11.82 -20.55 4.40
CA ARG A 393 10.90 -19.87 3.49
C ARG A 393 11.09 -20.31 2.04
N ASP A 394 10.07 -20.14 1.22
CA ASP A 394 10.17 -20.25 -0.23
C ASP A 394 10.10 -18.90 -0.97
N ALA A 395 9.78 -17.82 -0.26
CA ALA A 395 9.89 -16.46 -0.80
C ALA A 395 11.36 -16.00 -0.92
N GLY A 396 11.68 -15.26 -1.99
CA GLY A 396 12.98 -14.63 -2.16
C GLY A 396 13.21 -13.50 -1.15
N ASP A 397 14.48 -13.15 -0.94
CA ASP A 397 14.89 -12.04 -0.07
C ASP A 397 15.54 -10.88 -0.85
N HIS A 398 15.82 -11.05 -2.14
CA HIS A 398 16.35 -10.04 -3.03
C HIS A 398 15.66 -10.09 -4.38
N ILE A 399 15.20 -8.95 -4.88
CA ILE A 399 14.63 -8.79 -6.22
C ILE A 399 15.12 -7.47 -6.81
N TYR A 400 15.54 -7.52 -8.08
CA TYR A 400 15.93 -6.37 -8.87
C TYR A 400 15.17 -6.40 -10.19
N CYS A 401 14.55 -5.27 -10.55
CA CYS A 401 13.76 -5.12 -11.76
C CYS A 401 14.17 -3.87 -12.52
N THR A 402 14.10 -3.94 -13.85
CA THR A 402 14.11 -2.79 -14.74
C THR A 402 12.87 -2.85 -15.61
N PHE A 403 12.04 -1.82 -15.53
CA PHE A 403 10.83 -1.68 -16.35
C PHE A 403 11.05 -0.60 -17.40
N GLU A 404 10.44 -0.76 -18.55
CA GLU A 404 10.26 0.28 -19.54
C GLU A 404 8.79 0.70 -19.56
N PHE A 405 8.51 1.98 -19.36
CA PHE A 405 7.19 2.57 -19.50
C PHE A 405 7.13 3.46 -20.73
N PRO A 406 5.99 3.56 -21.41
CA PRO A 406 5.82 4.49 -22.51
C PRO A 406 5.93 5.93 -21.99
N GLY A 407 6.71 6.77 -22.66
CA GLY A 407 6.67 8.22 -22.48
C GLY A 407 5.44 8.82 -23.15
N PRO A 408 5.13 10.12 -22.92
CA PRO A 408 4.13 10.81 -23.70
C PRO A 408 4.43 10.71 -25.21
N GLU A 409 3.42 10.53 -26.05
CA GLU A 409 3.53 10.36 -27.51
C GLU A 409 4.29 9.08 -27.97
N TYR A 410 4.54 8.11 -27.09
CA TYR A 410 5.14 6.81 -27.48
C TYR A 410 4.26 6.11 -28.53
N ALA A 411 4.89 5.73 -29.66
CA ALA A 411 4.25 4.98 -30.74
C ALA A 411 4.66 3.50 -30.65
N GLU A 412 3.73 2.60 -30.35
CA GLU A 412 3.97 1.17 -30.19
C GLU A 412 4.57 0.52 -31.46
N THR A 413 4.22 1.08 -32.63
CA THR A 413 4.70 0.58 -33.93
C THR A 413 6.12 1.06 -34.28
N PHE A 414 6.71 1.91 -33.43
CA PHE A 414 8.06 2.40 -33.66
C PHE A 414 9.09 1.34 -33.27
N ASP A 415 9.92 0.93 -34.23
CA ASP A 415 11.02 -0.02 -33.95
C ASP A 415 12.11 0.67 -33.13
N VAL A 416 12.40 0.11 -31.96
CA VAL A 416 13.34 0.65 -30.96
C VAL A 416 14.79 0.42 -31.38
N GLY A 417 15.12 0.67 -32.65
CA GLY A 417 16.48 0.57 -33.14
C GLY A 417 17.27 1.87 -32.98
N TYR A 418 18.43 1.88 -33.59
CA TYR A 418 19.20 3.10 -33.77
C TYR A 418 18.40 4.10 -34.61
N TYR A 419 18.16 5.27 -34.04
CA TYR A 419 17.44 6.34 -34.72
C TYR A 419 18.42 7.16 -35.56
N ASP A 420 18.36 7.02 -36.89
CA ASP A 420 19.18 7.79 -37.80
C ASP A 420 18.50 9.11 -38.19
N PRO A 421 18.93 10.23 -37.60
CA PRO A 421 18.31 11.53 -37.90
C PRO A 421 18.55 11.98 -39.34
N VAL A 422 19.62 11.46 -40.02
CA VAL A 422 19.91 11.83 -41.40
C VAL A 422 18.94 11.17 -42.36
N GLU A 423 18.62 9.89 -42.13
CA GLU A 423 17.67 9.16 -42.96
C GLU A 423 16.22 9.64 -42.74
N ASN A 424 15.83 9.82 -41.50
CA ASN A 424 14.45 10.18 -41.15
C ASN A 424 14.18 11.69 -41.18
N TYR A 425 15.24 12.51 -41.09
CA TYR A 425 15.14 13.98 -41.11
C TYR A 425 16.18 14.59 -42.08
N PRO A 426 15.97 14.42 -43.39
CA PRO A 426 16.97 14.83 -44.40
C PRO A 426 17.28 16.33 -44.39
N ASN A 427 16.43 17.15 -43.75
CA ASN A 427 16.66 18.57 -43.58
C ASN A 427 17.51 18.93 -42.35
N GLY A 428 18.05 17.95 -41.62
CA GLY A 428 18.91 18.16 -40.47
C GLY A 428 18.20 18.57 -39.18
N ALA A 429 16.88 18.64 -39.17
CA ALA A 429 16.10 18.95 -37.99
C ALA A 429 15.81 17.65 -37.21
N VAL A 430 16.50 17.44 -36.09
CA VAL A 430 16.17 16.36 -35.16
C VAL A 430 14.95 16.80 -34.33
N PRO A 431 13.90 15.96 -34.22
CA PRO A 431 12.75 16.27 -33.38
C PRO A 431 13.17 16.55 -31.94
N GLY A 432 12.46 17.48 -31.30
CA GLY A 432 12.58 17.62 -29.85
C GLY A 432 12.15 16.35 -29.13
N TYR A 433 12.63 16.14 -27.92
CA TYR A 433 12.27 14.98 -27.10
C TYR A 433 10.75 14.77 -26.97
N GLU A 434 9.98 15.83 -26.95
CA GLU A 434 8.50 15.79 -26.86
C GLU A 434 7.83 15.17 -28.10
N GLN A 435 8.51 15.19 -29.22
CA GLN A 435 8.01 14.70 -30.52
C GLN A 435 8.58 13.34 -30.90
N ASP A 436 9.49 12.80 -30.08
CA ASP A 436 10.10 11.51 -30.32
C ASP A 436 9.12 10.38 -29.99
N PRO A 437 8.66 9.60 -30.98
CA PRO A 437 7.72 8.49 -30.75
C PRO A 437 8.34 7.29 -30.03
N ASN A 438 9.67 7.27 -29.89
CA ASN A 438 10.40 6.19 -29.25
C ASN A 438 10.74 6.45 -27.78
N LYS A 439 10.30 7.55 -27.22
CA LYS A 439 10.67 7.88 -25.87
C LYS A 439 10.02 6.97 -24.84
N LYS A 440 10.83 6.55 -23.89
CA LYS A 440 10.42 5.71 -22.77
C LYS A 440 10.89 6.31 -21.45
N VAL A 441 10.21 5.94 -20.38
CA VAL A 441 10.71 6.18 -19.03
C VAL A 441 11.20 4.87 -18.45
N VAL A 442 12.47 4.81 -18.12
CA VAL A 442 13.06 3.62 -17.49
C VAL A 442 12.88 3.69 -15.98
N VAL A 443 12.36 2.61 -15.41
CA VAL A 443 12.17 2.48 -13.97
C VAL A 443 13.02 1.34 -13.44
N THR A 444 13.93 1.67 -12.51
CA THR A 444 14.67 0.65 -11.77
C THR A 444 14.04 0.44 -10.41
N TYR A 445 13.77 -0.81 -10.05
CA TYR A 445 13.26 -1.18 -8.73
C TYR A 445 14.17 -2.21 -8.06
N SER A 446 14.41 -2.02 -6.77
CA SER A 446 15.09 -3.01 -5.95
C SER A 446 14.41 -3.19 -4.60
N THR A 447 14.31 -4.45 -4.16
CA THR A 447 13.95 -4.79 -2.80
C THR A 447 14.93 -5.80 -2.26
N ILE A 448 15.50 -5.52 -1.10
CA ILE A 448 16.44 -6.40 -0.42
C ILE A 448 16.07 -6.52 1.07
N ASN A 449 16.15 -7.73 1.58
CA ASN A 449 16.27 -8.00 3.00
C ASN A 449 17.74 -8.22 3.34
N GLY A 450 18.16 -7.86 4.56
CA GLY A 450 19.54 -8.02 5.02
C GLY A 450 20.32 -6.72 5.17
N ASN A 451 19.91 -5.68 4.45
CA ASN A 451 20.48 -4.35 4.62
C ASN A 451 19.40 -3.30 4.34
N GLY A 452 19.02 -2.54 5.37
CA GLY A 452 18.03 -1.48 5.27
C GLY A 452 18.57 -0.14 4.78
N PHE A 453 19.81 -0.09 4.27
CA PHE A 453 20.40 1.15 3.81
C PHE A 453 19.57 1.74 2.66
N GLY A 454 19.20 3.02 2.77
CA GLY A 454 18.32 3.70 1.84
C GLY A 454 16.82 3.56 2.14
N GLY A 455 16.40 2.58 2.95
CA GLY A 455 15.00 2.40 3.30
C GLY A 455 14.09 2.23 2.08
N TRP A 456 13.00 3.01 2.03
CA TRP A 456 12.06 2.98 0.91
C TRP A 456 11.78 4.39 0.38
N GLY A 457 11.45 4.49 -0.90
CA GLY A 457 11.13 5.73 -1.56
C GLY A 457 11.43 5.73 -3.05
N GLU A 458 11.22 6.89 -3.66
CA GLU A 458 11.38 7.11 -5.09
C GLU A 458 12.28 8.32 -5.37
N VAL A 459 13.02 8.24 -6.47
CA VAL A 459 13.74 9.37 -7.07
C VAL A 459 13.25 9.50 -8.51
N VAL A 460 12.52 10.59 -8.77
CA VAL A 460 11.95 10.91 -10.09
C VAL A 460 12.84 11.93 -10.77
N MET A 461 13.40 11.57 -11.90
CA MET A 461 14.35 12.40 -12.65
C MET A 461 13.74 12.89 -13.95
N GLY A 462 13.75 14.20 -14.12
CA GLY A 462 13.34 14.87 -15.34
C GLY A 462 14.42 15.76 -15.89
N THR A 463 14.20 16.31 -17.08
CA THR A 463 15.18 17.13 -17.79
C THR A 463 15.46 18.49 -17.13
N LYS A 464 14.56 18.96 -16.25
CA LYS A 464 14.66 20.25 -15.55
C LYS A 464 14.77 20.14 -14.04
N GLY A 465 14.35 19.01 -13.45
CA GLY A 465 14.31 18.84 -12.00
C GLY A 465 14.35 17.38 -11.55
N THR A 466 14.69 17.19 -10.28
CA THR A 466 14.68 15.90 -9.59
C THR A 466 13.81 16.00 -8.34
N LEU A 467 12.87 15.05 -8.20
CA LEU A 467 12.01 14.92 -7.04
C LEU A 467 12.40 13.65 -6.26
N VAL A 468 12.56 13.77 -4.96
CA VAL A 468 12.91 12.67 -4.07
C VAL A 468 11.81 12.52 -3.02
N LEU A 469 11.21 11.33 -2.96
CA LEU A 469 10.29 10.95 -1.88
C LEU A 469 11.01 9.96 -0.97
N ASP A 470 11.23 10.35 0.28
CA ASP A 470 11.96 9.54 1.26
C ASP A 470 11.02 9.09 2.37
N LYS A 471 10.84 7.77 2.48
CA LYS A 471 10.06 7.10 3.55
C LYS A 471 8.62 7.62 3.72
N GLU A 472 8.02 8.15 2.64
CA GLU A 472 6.67 8.76 2.65
C GLU A 472 6.56 9.98 3.62
N THR A 473 7.67 10.43 4.18
CA THR A 473 7.71 11.52 5.15
C THR A 473 8.31 12.80 4.58
N ASP A 474 9.34 12.70 3.79
CA ASP A 474 10.04 13.83 3.21
C ASP A 474 9.91 13.85 1.69
N VAL A 475 9.61 15.02 1.14
CA VAL A 475 9.67 15.29 -0.30
C VAL A 475 10.68 16.40 -0.52
N LEU A 476 11.66 16.13 -1.41
CA LEU A 476 12.75 17.04 -1.71
C LEU A 476 12.73 17.37 -3.20
N LEU A 477 12.89 18.64 -3.54
CA LEU A 477 12.90 19.09 -4.94
C LEU A 477 14.22 19.79 -5.25
N TYR A 478 14.83 19.41 -6.36
CA TYR A 478 16.09 19.97 -6.83
C TYR A 478 16.00 20.37 -8.30
N ARG A 479 16.76 21.39 -8.69
CA ARG A 479 16.94 21.74 -10.10
C ARG A 479 17.99 20.82 -10.72
N ASN A 480 17.61 19.97 -11.64
CA ASN A 480 18.49 18.94 -12.22
C ASN A 480 19.24 18.14 -11.13
N SER A 481 20.58 18.15 -11.18
CA SER A 481 21.49 17.50 -10.23
C SER A 481 22.03 18.46 -9.16
N ASP A 482 21.61 19.72 -9.13
CA ASP A 482 22.08 20.70 -8.16
C ASP A 482 21.30 20.58 -6.84
N THR A 483 21.98 20.07 -5.80
CA THR A 483 21.41 19.86 -4.46
C THR A 483 21.67 21.05 -3.52
N SER A 484 22.41 22.04 -3.96
CA SER A 484 22.86 23.18 -3.11
C SER A 484 22.04 24.45 -3.31
N SER A 485 21.38 24.59 -4.48
CA SER A 485 20.68 25.83 -4.82
C SER A 485 19.24 25.86 -4.33
N LYS A 486 18.86 26.95 -3.69
CA LYS A 486 17.45 27.27 -3.44
C LYS A 486 16.79 27.69 -4.74
N VAL A 487 15.57 27.20 -4.96
CA VAL A 487 14.79 27.50 -6.16
C VAL A 487 13.42 28.07 -5.80
N GLY A 488 12.95 29.02 -6.63
CA GLY A 488 11.56 29.44 -6.69
C GLY A 488 10.85 28.80 -7.89
N VAL A 489 9.63 29.25 -8.14
CA VAL A 489 8.85 28.86 -9.34
C VAL A 489 8.57 30.12 -10.15
N LYS A 490 8.88 30.10 -11.45
CA LYS A 490 8.52 31.13 -12.42
C LYS A 490 7.63 30.55 -13.51
N LYS A 491 6.79 31.41 -14.06
CA LYS A 491 6.00 31.08 -15.26
C LYS A 491 6.83 31.37 -16.50
N GLU A 492 6.95 30.39 -17.37
CA GLU A 492 7.59 30.52 -18.69
C GLU A 492 6.57 30.27 -19.81
N GLU A 493 6.96 30.58 -21.04
CA GLU A 493 6.15 30.22 -22.21
C GLU A 493 6.06 28.71 -22.31
N GLY A 494 4.86 28.14 -22.10
CA GLY A 494 4.62 26.67 -22.07
C GLY A 494 4.53 26.03 -20.69
N GLY A 495 4.58 26.79 -19.57
CA GLY A 495 4.37 26.19 -18.24
C GLY A 495 5.11 26.87 -17.09
N TYR A 496 5.48 26.08 -16.10
CA TYR A 496 6.26 26.52 -14.94
C TYR A 496 7.67 25.95 -14.98
N ALA A 497 8.65 26.69 -14.46
CA ALA A 497 10.04 26.27 -14.37
C ALA A 497 10.63 26.62 -13.00
N LEU A 498 11.64 25.83 -12.58
CA LEU A 498 12.41 26.11 -11.39
C LEU A 498 13.39 27.26 -11.63
N ASP A 499 13.35 28.29 -10.79
CA ASP A 499 14.16 29.51 -10.91
C ASP A 499 15.08 29.68 -9.70
N THR A 500 16.39 29.69 -9.92
CA THR A 500 17.41 29.93 -8.90
C THR A 500 17.61 31.43 -8.59
N SER A 501 17.08 32.35 -9.40
CA SER A 501 17.20 33.79 -9.14
C SER A 501 16.19 34.30 -8.11
N ALA A 502 15.17 33.52 -7.78
CA ALA A 502 14.18 33.86 -6.77
C ALA A 502 14.67 33.52 -5.34
N SER A 503 15.74 34.19 -4.90
CA SER A 503 16.24 34.06 -3.52
C SER A 503 15.43 34.94 -2.56
N GLY A 504 14.18 34.58 -2.31
CA GLY A 504 13.35 35.21 -1.29
C GLY A 504 13.01 34.26 -0.16
N ASP A 505 13.00 34.75 1.08
CA ASP A 505 12.42 34.05 2.22
C ASP A 505 10.89 33.97 2.04
N PHE A 506 10.44 32.94 1.32
CA PHE A 506 9.02 32.63 1.20
C PHE A 506 8.59 31.68 2.30
N ALA A 507 8.42 32.19 3.48
CA ALA A 507 7.70 31.47 4.53
C ALA A 507 6.20 31.73 4.31
N ALA A 508 5.50 30.79 3.65
CA ALA A 508 4.05 30.80 3.69
C ALA A 508 3.58 29.83 4.79
N PRO A 509 3.07 30.33 5.92
CA PRO A 509 2.68 29.52 7.08
C PRO A 509 1.62 28.46 6.75
N VAL A 510 0.74 28.72 5.76
CA VAL A 510 -0.41 27.86 5.45
C VAL A 510 0.01 26.59 4.69
N ALA A 511 0.86 26.72 3.66
CA ALA A 511 1.33 25.54 2.91
C ALA A 511 2.30 24.69 3.75
N GLN A 512 3.10 25.31 4.60
CA GLN A 512 3.96 24.61 5.54
C GLN A 512 3.12 23.87 6.60
N THR A 513 2.06 24.47 7.13
CA THR A 513 1.13 23.84 8.07
C THR A 513 0.33 22.72 7.39
N ALA A 514 -0.11 22.89 6.16
CA ALA A 514 -0.75 21.85 5.37
C ALA A 514 0.19 20.67 5.05
N ALA A 515 1.50 20.95 4.92
CA ALA A 515 2.51 19.93 4.64
C ALA A 515 3.15 19.34 5.92
N THR A 516 3.07 19.99 7.07
CA THR A 516 3.68 19.57 8.34
C THR A 516 2.68 19.17 9.42
N GLY A 517 1.37 19.36 9.20
CA GLY A 517 0.33 18.85 10.09
C GLY A 517 0.39 17.30 10.20
N PRO A 518 -0.33 16.69 11.14
CA PRO A 518 -0.43 15.24 11.26
C PRO A 518 -1.23 14.69 10.07
N VAL A 519 -0.64 14.80 8.87
CA VAL A 519 -1.20 14.21 7.64
C VAL A 519 -1.04 12.71 7.79
N SER A 520 -2.12 11.97 7.66
CA SER A 520 -2.06 10.53 7.63
C SER A 520 -1.25 10.09 6.41
N ARG A 521 -0.74 8.86 6.45
CA ARG A 521 -0.04 8.28 5.29
C ARG A 521 -1.01 7.92 4.14
N GLY A 522 -2.28 8.31 4.25
CA GLY A 522 -3.35 8.06 3.29
C GLY A 522 -4.41 7.08 3.78
N TYR A 523 -4.13 6.28 4.80
CA TYR A 523 -5.05 5.24 5.30
C TYR A 523 -6.40 5.79 5.76
N ARG A 524 -6.39 6.90 6.46
CA ARG A 524 -7.60 7.55 6.95
C ARG A 524 -8.41 8.14 5.80
N GLU A 525 -7.76 8.88 4.93
CA GLU A 525 -8.38 9.54 3.78
C GLU A 525 -8.96 8.52 2.79
N GLU A 526 -8.34 7.37 2.65
CA GLU A 526 -8.82 6.25 1.85
C GLU A 526 -10.14 5.70 2.36
N ILE A 527 -10.22 5.41 3.67
CA ILE A 527 -11.42 4.90 4.33
C ILE A 527 -12.54 5.97 4.30
N GLU A 528 -12.21 7.24 4.58
CA GLU A 528 -13.17 8.34 4.55
C GLU A 528 -13.76 8.55 3.14
N HIS A 529 -12.92 8.55 2.10
CA HIS A 529 -13.39 8.71 0.72
C HIS A 529 -14.20 7.51 0.26
N TRP A 530 -13.79 6.29 0.59
CA TRP A 530 -14.57 5.09 0.30
C TRP A 530 -15.96 5.14 0.94
N ALA A 531 -16.06 5.51 2.22
CA ALA A 531 -17.32 5.71 2.91
C ALA A 531 -18.17 6.83 2.29
N TYR A 532 -17.53 7.91 1.84
CA TYR A 532 -18.20 8.98 1.10
C TYR A 532 -18.78 8.49 -0.22
N CYS A 533 -18.06 7.69 -1.00
CA CYS A 533 -18.56 7.10 -2.24
C CYS A 533 -19.79 6.20 -1.99
N ILE A 534 -19.77 5.39 -0.94
CA ILE A 534 -20.90 4.53 -0.54
C ILE A 534 -22.16 5.39 -0.23
N ARG A 535 -21.99 6.50 0.47
CA ARG A 535 -23.13 7.37 0.85
C ARG A 535 -23.57 8.34 -0.24
N ASN A 536 -22.77 8.48 -1.30
CA ASN A 536 -23.06 9.33 -2.46
C ASN A 536 -22.93 8.52 -3.76
N PRO A 537 -23.86 7.59 -4.02
CA PRO A 537 -23.73 6.61 -5.09
C PRO A 537 -23.97 7.26 -6.46
N ASP A 538 -22.91 7.80 -7.03
CA ASP A 538 -22.86 8.27 -8.41
C ASP A 538 -21.81 7.44 -9.17
N LYS A 539 -22.05 7.15 -10.44
CA LYS A 539 -21.12 6.38 -11.29
C LYS A 539 -19.75 7.05 -11.42
N GLU A 540 -19.70 8.37 -11.35
CA GLU A 540 -18.46 9.15 -11.41
C GLU A 540 -17.75 9.24 -10.04
N ASN A 541 -18.46 8.92 -8.95
CA ASN A 541 -17.93 8.99 -7.60
C ASN A 541 -17.34 7.65 -7.20
N LYS A 542 -16.05 7.46 -7.48
CA LYS A 542 -15.32 6.21 -7.25
C LYS A 542 -14.17 6.42 -6.28
N PRO A 543 -13.83 5.43 -5.43
CA PRO A 543 -12.56 5.41 -4.71
C PRO A 543 -11.39 5.60 -5.68
N ARG A 544 -10.32 6.28 -5.29
CA ARG A 544 -9.18 6.56 -6.20
C ARG A 544 -8.46 5.28 -6.68
N CYS A 545 -8.40 4.26 -5.83
CA CYS A 545 -7.89 2.93 -6.20
C CYS A 545 -9.06 1.95 -6.41
N TYR A 546 -9.85 2.21 -7.46
CA TYR A 546 -10.93 1.33 -7.91
C TYR A 546 -10.39 0.13 -8.71
N PRO A 547 -11.21 -0.89 -9.06
CA PRO A 547 -10.73 -2.17 -9.57
C PRO A 547 -9.75 -2.10 -10.73
N GLU A 548 -9.98 -1.25 -11.73
CA GLU A 548 -9.10 -1.16 -12.91
C GLU A 548 -7.70 -0.61 -12.53
N VAL A 549 -7.64 0.34 -11.60
CA VAL A 549 -6.37 0.90 -11.08
C VAL A 549 -5.64 -0.16 -10.27
N ALA A 550 -6.34 -0.80 -9.32
CA ALA A 550 -5.78 -1.83 -8.45
C ALA A 550 -5.30 -3.07 -9.21
N MET A 551 -6.08 -3.52 -10.20
CA MET A 551 -5.68 -4.61 -11.08
C MET A 551 -4.43 -4.24 -11.89
N GLY A 552 -4.33 -2.99 -12.37
CA GLY A 552 -3.14 -2.51 -13.06
C GLY A 552 -1.87 -2.69 -12.20
N ASP A 553 -1.93 -2.34 -10.91
CA ASP A 553 -0.81 -2.56 -9.97
C ASP A 553 -0.51 -4.04 -9.75
N ALA A 554 -1.56 -4.86 -9.64
CA ALA A 554 -1.41 -6.30 -9.49
C ALA A 554 -0.75 -6.93 -10.73
N VAL A 555 -1.18 -6.57 -11.94
CA VAL A 555 -0.57 -7.05 -13.19
C VAL A 555 0.91 -6.68 -13.27
N ILE A 556 1.28 -5.44 -12.91
CA ILE A 556 2.68 -4.99 -12.90
C ILE A 556 3.53 -5.83 -11.94
N ALA A 557 3.07 -6.00 -10.69
CA ALA A 557 3.81 -6.73 -9.67
C ALA A 557 3.88 -8.24 -9.96
N LEU A 558 2.76 -8.85 -10.35
CA LEU A 558 2.68 -10.29 -10.64
C LEU A 558 3.38 -10.65 -11.96
N GLY A 559 3.36 -9.77 -12.96
CA GLY A 559 4.15 -9.92 -14.18
C GLY A 559 5.65 -9.92 -13.89
N ALA A 560 6.12 -9.07 -12.96
CA ALA A 560 7.50 -9.11 -12.51
C ALA A 560 7.84 -10.41 -11.77
N ASN A 561 6.90 -11.01 -11.02
CA ASN A 561 7.08 -12.35 -10.43
C ASN A 561 7.21 -13.43 -11.51
N VAL A 562 6.47 -13.32 -12.62
CA VAL A 562 6.63 -14.24 -13.78
C VAL A 562 8.02 -14.10 -14.39
N ALA A 563 8.49 -12.88 -14.63
CA ALA A 563 9.84 -12.62 -15.15
C ALA A 563 10.93 -13.17 -14.20
N LEU A 564 10.76 -12.96 -12.89
CA LEU A 564 11.64 -13.49 -11.85
C LEU A 564 11.71 -15.03 -11.88
N LYS A 565 10.55 -15.69 -11.93
CA LYS A 565 10.45 -17.16 -12.02
C LYS A 565 11.13 -17.68 -13.30
N ASN A 566 10.95 -16.99 -14.42
CA ASN A 566 11.61 -17.32 -15.67
C ASN A 566 13.13 -17.21 -15.54
N SER A 567 13.64 -16.15 -14.91
CA SER A 567 15.07 -15.99 -14.64
C SER A 567 15.64 -17.14 -13.81
N GLN A 568 14.93 -17.54 -12.74
CA GLN A 568 15.34 -18.63 -11.84
C GLN A 568 15.31 -20.02 -12.52
N THR A 569 14.49 -20.20 -13.55
CA THR A 569 14.35 -21.45 -14.30
C THR A 569 15.14 -21.48 -15.62
N GLY A 570 16.01 -20.50 -15.86
CA GLY A 570 16.88 -20.45 -17.05
C GLY A 570 16.18 -20.03 -18.34
N LYS A 571 14.93 -19.52 -18.27
CA LYS A 571 14.16 -19.04 -19.43
C LYS A 571 14.41 -17.57 -19.77
N GLY A 572 15.34 -16.92 -19.03
CA GLY A 572 15.55 -15.47 -19.10
C GLY A 572 14.58 -14.68 -18.24
N GLY A 573 15.02 -13.53 -17.73
CA GLY A 573 14.24 -12.69 -16.82
C GLY A 573 13.38 -11.62 -17.52
N TYR A 574 13.15 -11.73 -18.81
CA TYR A 574 12.38 -10.76 -19.60
C TYR A 574 10.91 -11.15 -19.72
N LEU A 575 10.03 -10.17 -19.59
CA LEU A 575 8.61 -10.28 -19.88
C LEU A 575 8.16 -9.01 -20.61
N GLN A 576 7.53 -9.17 -21.77
CA GLN A 576 6.79 -8.11 -22.46
C GLN A 576 5.35 -8.08 -21.94
N TYR A 577 4.88 -6.94 -21.48
CA TYR A 577 3.50 -6.76 -21.08
C TYR A 577 2.58 -6.66 -22.29
N LYS A 578 1.32 -7.07 -22.09
CA LYS A 578 0.26 -7.00 -23.10
C LYS A 578 -0.93 -6.23 -22.52
N GLU A 579 -1.51 -5.32 -23.29
CA GLU A 579 -2.65 -4.51 -22.86
C GLU A 579 -3.86 -5.37 -22.45
N GLU A 580 -4.07 -6.52 -23.09
CA GLU A 580 -5.13 -7.49 -22.75
C GLU A 580 -5.06 -7.98 -21.29
N TRP A 581 -3.88 -7.95 -20.65
CA TRP A 581 -3.74 -8.33 -19.24
C TRP A 581 -4.31 -7.28 -18.28
N PHE A 582 -4.34 -6.02 -18.72
CA PHE A 582 -4.87 -4.88 -17.98
C PHE A 582 -6.36 -4.61 -18.24
N ASP A 583 -6.96 -5.35 -19.15
CA ASP A 583 -8.38 -5.26 -19.44
C ASP A 583 -9.16 -6.26 -18.55
N ILE A 584 -10.06 -5.75 -17.70
CA ILE A 584 -10.88 -6.55 -16.80
C ILE A 584 -11.79 -7.53 -17.56
N ASP A 585 -12.26 -7.14 -18.75
CA ASP A 585 -13.19 -7.94 -19.55
C ASP A 585 -12.49 -9.00 -20.40
N ASN A 586 -11.17 -8.94 -20.54
CA ASN A 586 -10.37 -9.94 -21.24
C ASN A 586 -9.89 -11.05 -20.29
N ASP A 587 -9.90 -12.31 -20.74
CA ASP A 587 -9.52 -13.47 -19.90
C ASP A 587 -8.00 -13.75 -19.87
N ALA A 588 -7.20 -13.08 -20.68
CA ALA A 588 -5.75 -13.30 -20.73
C ALA A 588 -5.06 -12.85 -19.43
N THR A 589 -4.09 -13.64 -18.97
CA THR A 589 -3.32 -13.39 -17.75
C THR A 589 -1.82 -13.65 -17.98
N PRO A 590 -0.90 -12.87 -17.36
CA PRO A 590 0.54 -13.09 -17.50
C PRO A 590 1.03 -14.33 -16.75
N ASP A 591 0.35 -14.73 -15.70
CA ASP A 591 0.72 -15.82 -14.79
C ASP A 591 0.07 -17.17 -15.14
N GLY A 592 -0.75 -17.19 -16.19
CA GLY A 592 -1.46 -18.39 -16.67
C GLY A 592 -2.60 -18.83 -15.74
N SER A 593 -3.06 -17.95 -14.84
CA SER A 593 -4.26 -18.21 -14.03
C SER A 593 -5.52 -18.23 -14.92
N ASP A 594 -6.47 -19.11 -14.58
CA ASP A 594 -7.71 -19.33 -15.34
C ASP A 594 -8.91 -18.70 -14.63
N ILE A 595 -9.66 -17.86 -15.35
CA ILE A 595 -10.78 -17.08 -14.80
C ILE A 595 -11.87 -18.00 -14.20
N LYS A 596 -12.27 -19.06 -14.89
CA LYS A 596 -13.35 -19.94 -14.41
C LYS A 596 -12.95 -20.70 -13.16
N ARG A 597 -11.73 -21.25 -13.19
CA ARG A 597 -11.17 -21.97 -12.04
C ARG A 597 -11.05 -21.07 -10.81
N GLU A 598 -10.55 -19.85 -11.00
CA GLU A 598 -10.40 -18.92 -9.88
C GLU A 598 -11.75 -18.42 -9.37
N GLN A 599 -12.73 -18.19 -10.24
CA GLN A 599 -14.09 -17.85 -9.81
C GLN A 599 -14.73 -18.99 -8.98
N GLU A 600 -14.59 -20.24 -9.42
CA GLU A 600 -15.08 -21.41 -8.66
C GLU A 600 -14.37 -21.55 -7.30
N TYR A 601 -13.08 -21.21 -7.24
CA TYR A 601 -12.32 -21.22 -6.00
C TYR A 601 -12.78 -20.11 -5.03
N MET A 602 -12.94 -18.88 -5.53
CA MET A 602 -13.30 -17.71 -4.74
C MET A 602 -14.71 -17.78 -4.11
N LEU A 603 -15.61 -18.55 -4.71
CA LEU A 603 -16.99 -18.69 -4.23
C LEU A 603 -17.19 -19.90 -3.30
N LYS A 604 -16.11 -20.58 -2.91
CA LYS A 604 -16.17 -21.60 -1.85
C LYS A 604 -16.19 -20.93 -0.48
N ASP A 605 -16.91 -21.55 0.45
CA ASP A 605 -16.93 -21.09 1.83
C ASP A 605 -15.50 -21.06 2.42
N VAL A 606 -15.19 -19.97 3.08
CA VAL A 606 -13.93 -19.78 3.79
C VAL A 606 -14.17 -20.02 5.27
N THR A 607 -13.44 -21.01 5.83
CA THR A 607 -13.55 -21.40 7.25
C THR A 607 -12.55 -20.65 8.14
#